data_c20ba96c6df4d4f69963243709f7c74c
#
_entry.id   c20ba96c6df4d4f69963243709f7c74c
#
_cell.length_a   1.000
_cell.length_b   1.000
_cell.length_c   1.000
_cell.angle_alpha   90.00
_cell.angle_beta   90.00
_cell.angle_gamma   90.00
#
_symmetry.space_group_name_H-M   'P 1'
#
loop_
_entity.id
_entity.type
_entity.pdbx_description
1 polymer ?
#
loop_
_entity_poly.entity_id
_entity_poly.type
_entity_poly.pdbx_seq_one_letter_code
_entity_poly.pdbx_strand_id
1 'polypeptide(L)'
;MAYACICHFFFVILQPQLIWSTMFDNLSERLERSFKILKGEGRITEINIAETVKDIRKALLEADVNYKTAKQFTDQVKEKALGQNVINAVRPGQLMIKITHDELAALMGGEAQEINLKGSPAVILMSGLQGSGKTTFASKLANYLQTKKGKRVMLAACDVYRPAAIEQLRVLGEQIGAKVFANGGLINGDAAKPLNGGDPVKIAQDAIAEARKFGYDVVIVDTAGRLAIDEQMMNEIAAIKQAIQPSETLFVVDAMTGQDAVNTAKEFNDRLDFDGVILTKLDGDARGGAALSIRSVVNKPIKFIGTGEKMEALDVFHPARMADRILGMGDVVSLVERAQEQYDEEEARRVAKKIAKNQFDFNDFMGQLNQIKKMGSMKDLMGMIPGMDKAMKNVEISDDAFKPIEAMINSMTPAERSNPALLNGSRKNRIAKGAGVTIVELNRFLKQFEQTSKMMRKVQQMKRK
;
A
#
# COMPACT_ATOMS: atom_id res chain seq x y z
N MET A 1 -10.92 2.26 20.39
CA MET A 1 -10.07 2.42 21.57
C MET A 1 -8.60 2.09 21.31
N ALA A 2 -8.28 1.05 20.57
CA ALA A 2 -6.94 0.89 19.96
C ALA A 2 -6.51 2.18 19.24
N TYR A 3 -7.44 2.89 18.61
CA TYR A 3 -7.25 4.17 17.93
C TYR A 3 -6.62 5.26 18.79
N ALA A 4 -7.16 5.54 19.96
CA ALA A 4 -6.65 6.61 20.83
C ALA A 4 -5.27 6.26 21.40
N CYS A 5 -5.01 4.97 21.66
CA CYS A 5 -3.70 4.51 22.10
C CYS A 5 -2.67 4.53 20.96
N ILE A 6 -3.04 4.09 19.75
CA ILE A 6 -2.14 4.06 18.59
C ILE A 6 -1.81 5.49 18.17
N CYS A 7 -2.79 6.37 17.96
CA CYS A 7 -2.54 7.76 17.58
C CYS A 7 -1.70 8.52 18.62
N HIS A 8 -1.91 8.26 19.91
CA HIS A 8 -1.15 8.94 20.95
C HIS A 8 0.24 8.34 21.17
N PHE A 9 0.39 7.02 20.99
CA PHE A 9 1.67 6.34 20.97
C PHE A 9 2.56 6.88 19.84
N PHE A 10 1.98 7.13 18.66
CA PHE A 10 2.64 7.79 17.55
C PHE A 10 3.05 9.23 17.88
N PHE A 11 2.17 10.01 18.49
CA PHE A 11 2.43 11.42 18.78
C PHE A 11 3.55 11.66 19.80
N VAL A 12 3.73 10.74 20.75
CA VAL A 12 4.73 10.88 21.83
C VAL A 12 6.13 10.41 21.41
N ILE A 13 6.24 9.47 20.47
CA ILE A 13 7.52 8.87 20.07
C ILE A 13 8.25 9.67 18.99
N LEU A 14 7.51 10.40 18.15
CA LEU A 14 8.04 11.05 16.96
C LEU A 14 8.13 12.56 17.12
N GLN A 15 9.23 13.08 17.69
CA GLN A 15 9.63 14.48 17.53
C GLN A 15 10.76 14.64 16.52
N PRO A 16 10.89 15.81 15.85
CA PRO A 16 11.01 15.90 14.40
C PRO A 16 12.43 15.85 13.82
N GLN A 17 12.56 15.32 12.62
CA GLN A 17 13.38 15.90 11.54
C GLN A 17 13.22 15.11 10.22
N LEU A 18 12.97 15.88 9.15
CA LEU A 18 13.20 15.70 7.71
C LEU A 18 12.18 14.95 6.83
N ILE A 19 11.99 15.54 5.66
CA ILE A 19 10.95 15.52 4.64
C ILE A 19 11.02 14.30 3.71
N TRP A 20 9.87 13.62 3.47
CA TRP A 20 9.58 12.93 2.20
C TRP A 20 8.06 12.92 1.95
N SER A 21 7.65 13.17 0.69
CA SER A 21 6.26 13.33 0.28
C SER A 21 5.56 11.99 0.00
N THR A 22 4.24 11.92 0.26
CA THR A 22 3.39 10.81 -0.17
C THR A 22 2.92 11.02 -1.62
N MET A 23 2.46 9.94 -2.29
CA MET A 23 2.09 9.92 -3.71
C MET A 23 1.14 11.05 -4.17
N PHE A 24 0.27 11.54 -3.29
CA PHE A 24 -0.73 12.56 -3.61
C PHE A 24 -0.50 13.90 -2.89
N ASP A 25 0.59 14.10 -2.16
CA ASP A 25 0.77 15.28 -1.30
C ASP A 25 0.62 16.59 -2.09
N ASN A 26 1.25 16.69 -3.25
CA ASN A 26 1.14 17.87 -4.10
C ASN A 26 -0.29 18.12 -4.57
N LEU A 27 -1.00 17.05 -4.98
CA LEU A 27 -2.40 17.12 -5.41
C LEU A 27 -3.31 17.47 -4.24
N SER A 28 -3.15 16.77 -3.11
CA SER A 28 -3.93 16.98 -1.88
C SER A 28 -3.78 18.40 -1.35
N GLU A 29 -2.55 18.95 -1.29
CA GLU A 29 -2.32 20.31 -0.84
C GLU A 29 -3.02 21.37 -1.69
N ARG A 30 -2.95 21.19 -3.02
CA ARG A 30 -3.58 22.12 -3.95
C ARG A 30 -5.09 22.06 -3.86
N LEU A 31 -5.66 20.86 -3.81
CA LEU A 31 -7.08 20.68 -3.61
C LEU A 31 -7.55 21.26 -2.28
N GLU A 32 -6.80 21.04 -1.20
CA GLU A 32 -7.12 21.65 0.09
C GLU A 32 -7.07 23.19 0.06
N ARG A 33 -6.09 23.78 -0.63
CA ARG A 33 -6.02 25.25 -0.77
C ARG A 33 -7.26 25.78 -1.48
N SER A 34 -7.67 25.14 -2.57
CA SER A 34 -8.88 25.50 -3.32
C SER A 34 -10.15 25.38 -2.45
N PHE A 35 -10.23 24.33 -1.61
CA PHE A 35 -11.37 24.16 -0.71
C PHE A 35 -11.33 25.06 0.54
N LYS A 36 -10.13 25.53 1.00
CA LYS A 36 -10.02 26.47 2.11
C LYS A 36 -10.68 27.81 1.78
N ILE A 37 -10.54 28.27 0.55
CA ILE A 37 -11.20 29.49 0.07
C ILE A 37 -12.73 29.32 0.23
N LEU A 38 -13.26 28.20 -0.21
CA LEU A 38 -14.71 27.91 -0.08
C LEU A 38 -15.18 27.70 1.36
N LYS A 39 -14.33 27.18 2.25
CA LYS A 39 -14.69 27.00 3.67
C LYS A 39 -14.79 28.28 4.46
N GLY A 40 -14.06 29.34 4.06
CA GLY A 40 -14.03 30.65 4.71
C GLY A 40 -15.15 31.59 4.27
N GLU A 41 -15.84 31.32 3.17
CA GLU A 41 -16.89 32.19 2.65
C GLU A 41 -18.27 31.75 3.12
N GLY A 42 -18.99 32.63 3.79
CA GLY A 42 -20.36 32.39 4.27
C GLY A 42 -21.40 32.27 3.14
N ARG A 43 -21.04 32.68 1.91
CA ARG A 43 -21.84 32.51 0.68
C ARG A 43 -20.92 32.14 -0.48
N ILE A 44 -21.27 31.08 -1.20
CA ILE A 44 -20.59 30.68 -2.43
C ILE A 44 -21.41 31.15 -3.64
N THR A 45 -20.73 31.71 -4.62
CA THR A 45 -21.33 32.16 -5.90
C THR A 45 -20.94 31.22 -7.02
N GLU A 46 -21.64 31.31 -8.19
CA GLU A 46 -21.23 30.56 -9.39
C GLU A 46 -19.78 30.87 -9.82
N ILE A 47 -19.33 32.10 -9.57
CA ILE A 47 -17.94 32.54 -9.86
C ILE A 47 -16.98 31.77 -9.00
N ASN A 48 -17.24 31.65 -7.70
CA ASN A 48 -16.36 30.89 -6.76
C ASN A 48 -16.32 29.41 -7.14
N ILE A 49 -17.43 28.81 -7.57
CA ILE A 49 -17.48 27.43 -8.07
C ILE A 49 -16.60 27.31 -9.32
N ALA A 50 -16.74 28.23 -10.28
CA ALA A 50 -15.97 28.21 -11.52
C ALA A 50 -14.45 28.36 -11.28
N GLU A 51 -14.04 29.23 -10.35
CA GLU A 51 -12.64 29.40 -9.95
C GLU A 51 -12.10 28.13 -9.27
N THR A 52 -12.85 27.58 -8.31
CA THR A 52 -12.45 26.33 -7.63
C THR A 52 -12.30 25.19 -8.62
N VAL A 53 -13.22 25.02 -9.55
CA VAL A 53 -13.16 23.97 -10.58
C VAL A 53 -11.95 24.17 -11.51
N LYS A 54 -11.59 25.44 -11.84
CA LYS A 54 -10.38 25.75 -12.61
C LYS A 54 -9.11 25.37 -11.83
N ASP A 55 -9.06 25.67 -10.53
CA ASP A 55 -7.93 25.31 -9.68
C ASP A 55 -7.80 23.80 -9.53
N ILE A 56 -8.92 23.06 -9.34
CA ILE A 56 -8.94 21.60 -9.33
C ILE A 56 -8.38 21.05 -10.64
N ARG A 57 -8.81 21.58 -11.80
CA ARG A 57 -8.29 21.16 -13.12
C ARG A 57 -6.80 21.37 -13.22
N LYS A 58 -6.30 22.53 -12.77
CA LYS A 58 -4.87 22.83 -12.75
C LYS A 58 -4.11 21.85 -11.88
N ALA A 59 -4.62 21.57 -10.67
CA ALA A 59 -4.01 20.61 -9.75
C ALA A 59 -3.91 19.20 -10.35
N LEU A 60 -4.97 18.74 -11.05
CA LEU A 60 -4.98 17.44 -11.72
C LEU A 60 -3.96 17.38 -12.87
N LEU A 61 -3.84 18.42 -13.67
CA LEU A 61 -2.86 18.47 -14.76
C LEU A 61 -1.42 18.49 -14.26
N GLU A 62 -1.14 19.19 -13.17
CA GLU A 62 0.18 19.19 -12.52
C GLU A 62 0.51 17.86 -11.84
N ALA A 63 -0.51 17.06 -11.50
CA ALA A 63 -0.37 15.68 -11.04
C ALA A 63 -0.27 14.66 -12.19
N ASP A 64 -0.02 15.11 -13.42
CA ASP A 64 0.08 14.29 -14.63
C ASP A 64 -1.21 13.52 -15.00
N VAL A 65 -2.39 14.03 -14.63
CA VAL A 65 -3.66 13.50 -15.11
C VAL A 65 -3.88 13.87 -16.58
N ASN A 66 -4.35 12.93 -17.37
CA ASN A 66 -4.66 13.18 -18.79
C ASN A 66 -5.64 14.37 -18.96
N TYR A 67 -5.36 15.26 -19.90
CA TYR A 67 -6.15 16.49 -20.10
C TYR A 67 -7.65 16.20 -20.33
N LYS A 68 -7.98 15.22 -21.17
CA LYS A 68 -9.38 14.85 -21.43
C LYS A 68 -10.09 14.38 -20.16
N THR A 69 -9.40 13.54 -19.38
CA THR A 69 -9.89 13.03 -18.09
C THR A 69 -10.09 14.17 -17.10
N ALA A 70 -9.10 15.06 -16.93
CA ALA A 70 -9.17 16.20 -16.03
C ALA A 70 -10.30 17.17 -16.41
N LYS A 71 -10.49 17.42 -17.73
CA LYS A 71 -11.57 18.26 -18.25
C LYS A 71 -12.93 17.63 -17.96
N GLN A 72 -13.14 16.37 -18.35
CA GLN A 72 -14.40 15.66 -18.14
C GLN A 72 -14.79 15.64 -16.65
N PHE A 73 -13.85 15.28 -15.79
CA PHE A 73 -14.04 15.27 -14.35
C PHE A 73 -14.48 16.64 -13.82
N THR A 74 -13.76 17.70 -14.17
CA THR A 74 -14.08 19.04 -13.67
C THR A 74 -15.39 19.60 -14.23
N ASP A 75 -15.75 19.23 -15.45
CA ASP A 75 -17.05 19.61 -16.04
C ASP A 75 -18.21 18.90 -15.30
N GLN A 76 -18.05 17.61 -14.93
CA GLN A 76 -19.01 16.86 -14.12
C GLN A 76 -19.14 17.44 -12.70
N VAL A 77 -18.02 17.75 -12.05
CA VAL A 77 -18.03 18.39 -10.71
C VAL A 77 -18.79 19.73 -10.77
N LYS A 78 -18.55 20.55 -11.80
CA LYS A 78 -19.24 21.83 -12.00
C LYS A 78 -20.75 21.63 -12.18
N GLU A 79 -21.14 20.72 -13.06
CA GLU A 79 -22.55 20.43 -13.33
C GLU A 79 -23.30 19.98 -12.09
N LYS A 80 -22.72 19.03 -11.31
CA LYS A 80 -23.31 18.54 -10.07
C LYS A 80 -23.35 19.61 -8.98
N ALA A 81 -22.33 20.46 -8.88
CA ALA A 81 -22.30 21.55 -7.92
C ALA A 81 -23.42 22.56 -8.19
N LEU A 82 -23.65 22.91 -9.43
CA LEU A 82 -24.75 23.81 -9.82
C LEU A 82 -26.12 23.13 -9.67
N GLY A 83 -26.25 21.87 -10.08
CA GLY A 83 -27.50 21.11 -10.00
C GLY A 83 -27.95 20.79 -8.57
N GLN A 84 -27.04 20.61 -7.62
CA GLN A 84 -27.35 20.39 -6.20
C GLN A 84 -27.55 21.68 -5.40
N ASN A 85 -27.60 22.84 -6.03
CA ASN A 85 -27.77 24.14 -5.38
C ASN A 85 -26.76 24.35 -4.23
N VAL A 86 -25.46 24.05 -4.46
CA VAL A 86 -24.38 24.24 -3.49
C VAL A 86 -24.38 25.66 -2.93
N ILE A 87 -24.75 26.63 -3.74
CA ILE A 87 -24.87 28.06 -3.39
C ILE A 87 -25.85 28.27 -2.21
N ASN A 88 -26.92 27.50 -2.16
CA ASN A 88 -28.00 27.62 -1.17
C ASN A 88 -27.81 26.63 0.02
N ALA A 89 -26.76 25.83 0.01
CA ALA A 89 -26.53 24.84 1.05
C ALA A 89 -26.06 25.51 2.37
N VAL A 90 -26.45 24.94 3.52
CA VAL A 90 -26.02 25.42 4.85
C VAL A 90 -24.51 25.35 5.03
N ARG A 91 -23.85 24.39 4.36
CA ARG A 91 -22.39 24.20 4.37
C ARG A 91 -21.86 23.95 2.96
N PRO A 92 -21.82 24.97 2.11
CA PRO A 92 -21.51 24.83 0.69
C PRO A 92 -20.13 24.20 0.42
N GLY A 93 -19.10 24.58 1.20
CA GLY A 93 -17.75 24.03 1.06
C GLY A 93 -17.66 22.53 1.37
N GLN A 94 -18.45 22.03 2.33
CA GLN A 94 -18.51 20.60 2.64
C GLN A 94 -19.22 19.82 1.54
N LEU A 95 -20.29 20.37 0.95
CA LEU A 95 -21.01 19.75 -0.14
C LEU A 95 -20.12 19.67 -1.39
N MET A 96 -19.34 20.72 -1.68
CA MET A 96 -18.39 20.72 -2.79
C MET A 96 -17.30 19.66 -2.64
N ILE A 97 -16.77 19.48 -1.42
CA ILE A 97 -15.79 18.43 -1.12
C ILE A 97 -16.43 17.05 -1.35
N LYS A 98 -17.66 16.84 -0.88
CA LYS A 98 -18.37 15.58 -1.08
C LYS A 98 -18.60 15.28 -2.58
N ILE A 99 -19.05 16.26 -3.36
CA ILE A 99 -19.22 16.10 -4.81
C ILE A 99 -17.88 15.72 -5.46
N THR A 100 -16.80 16.40 -5.10
CA THR A 100 -15.47 16.11 -5.64
C THR A 100 -14.99 14.71 -5.25
N HIS A 101 -15.23 14.28 -4.01
CA HIS A 101 -14.93 12.93 -3.54
C HIS A 101 -15.68 11.87 -4.34
N ASP A 102 -17.00 12.04 -4.48
CA ASP A 102 -17.86 11.07 -5.16
C ASP A 102 -17.48 10.96 -6.65
N GLU A 103 -17.13 12.09 -7.29
CA GLU A 103 -16.65 12.09 -8.67
C GLU A 103 -15.25 11.46 -8.82
N LEU A 104 -14.33 11.70 -7.87
CA LEU A 104 -13.03 11.03 -7.87
C LEU A 104 -13.20 9.50 -7.71
N ALA A 105 -14.03 9.07 -6.79
CA ALA A 105 -14.34 7.66 -6.61
C ALA A 105 -14.94 7.04 -7.88
N ALA A 106 -15.91 7.71 -8.50
CA ALA A 106 -16.55 7.28 -9.76
C ALA A 106 -15.53 7.20 -10.91
N LEU A 107 -14.64 8.20 -11.05
CA LEU A 107 -13.60 8.22 -12.07
C LEU A 107 -12.65 7.01 -11.94
N MET A 108 -12.36 6.58 -10.71
CA MET A 108 -11.53 5.42 -10.41
C MET A 108 -12.27 4.07 -10.47
N GLY A 109 -13.59 4.07 -10.75
CA GLY A 109 -14.38 2.86 -10.93
C GLY A 109 -15.51 2.63 -9.91
N GLY A 110 -15.67 3.53 -8.93
CA GLY A 110 -16.75 3.50 -7.92
C GLY A 110 -16.50 2.47 -6.83
N GLU A 111 -16.50 1.20 -7.16
CA GLU A 111 -16.35 0.09 -6.20
C GLU A 111 -15.09 -0.73 -6.48
N ALA A 112 -14.58 -1.37 -5.41
CA ALA A 112 -13.49 -2.31 -5.52
C ALA A 112 -13.92 -3.54 -6.33
N GLN A 113 -13.05 -4.00 -7.24
CA GLN A 113 -13.29 -5.17 -8.06
C GLN A 113 -12.45 -6.34 -7.58
N GLU A 114 -13.11 -7.45 -7.24
CA GLU A 114 -12.42 -8.67 -6.83
C GLU A 114 -11.72 -9.34 -8.01
N ILE A 115 -10.66 -10.10 -7.68
CA ILE A 115 -9.97 -10.96 -8.64
C ILE A 115 -10.85 -12.19 -8.97
N ASN A 116 -10.87 -12.58 -10.24
CA ASN A 116 -11.61 -13.74 -10.68
C ASN A 116 -10.79 -15.03 -10.44
N LEU A 117 -11.22 -15.82 -9.47
CA LEU A 117 -10.59 -17.10 -9.12
C LEU A 117 -11.42 -18.31 -9.57
N LYS A 118 -12.18 -18.18 -10.66
CA LYS A 118 -12.94 -19.29 -11.24
C LYS A 118 -12.01 -20.24 -11.99
N GLY A 119 -12.21 -21.53 -11.80
CA GLY A 119 -11.41 -22.58 -12.44
C GLY A 119 -10.76 -23.52 -11.41
N SER A 120 -10.22 -24.65 -11.89
CA SER A 120 -9.50 -25.62 -11.05
C SER A 120 -8.29 -26.17 -11.84
N PRO A 121 -7.11 -25.54 -11.68
CA PRO A 121 -6.82 -24.30 -10.97
C PRO A 121 -7.37 -23.05 -11.68
N ALA A 122 -7.59 -21.95 -10.94
CA ALA A 122 -7.75 -20.64 -11.54
C ALA A 122 -6.39 -20.18 -12.09
N VAL A 123 -6.37 -19.60 -13.28
CA VAL A 123 -5.14 -19.19 -13.94
C VAL A 123 -5.07 -17.67 -14.06
N ILE A 124 -4.03 -17.07 -13.52
CA ILE A 124 -3.80 -15.63 -13.56
C ILE A 124 -2.58 -15.36 -14.44
N LEU A 125 -2.77 -14.60 -15.49
CA LEU A 125 -1.70 -14.18 -16.40
C LEU A 125 -1.23 -12.78 -16.04
N MET A 126 0.08 -12.62 -15.75
CA MET A 126 0.71 -11.33 -15.48
C MET A 126 1.34 -10.78 -16.75
N SER A 127 1.02 -9.55 -17.13
CA SER A 127 1.55 -8.86 -18.31
C SER A 127 2.06 -7.46 -17.98
N GLY A 128 2.93 -6.89 -18.80
CA GLY A 128 3.48 -5.53 -18.61
C GLY A 128 4.94 -5.39 -19.03
N LEU A 129 5.47 -4.17 -19.00
CA LEU A 129 6.85 -3.87 -19.39
C LEU A 129 7.89 -4.38 -18.39
N GLN A 130 9.15 -4.44 -18.82
CA GLN A 130 10.28 -4.70 -17.94
C GLN A 130 10.39 -3.61 -16.88
N GLY A 131 10.69 -4.01 -15.62
CA GLY A 131 10.81 -3.07 -14.51
C GLY A 131 9.48 -2.60 -13.91
N SER A 132 8.32 -2.98 -14.48
CA SER A 132 7.01 -2.67 -13.91
C SER A 132 6.69 -3.42 -12.61
N GLY A 133 7.52 -4.37 -12.21
CA GLY A 133 7.35 -5.12 -10.95
C GLY A 133 6.53 -6.40 -11.05
N LYS A 134 6.30 -6.97 -12.26
CA LYS A 134 5.51 -8.20 -12.48
C LYS A 134 5.91 -9.36 -11.57
N THR A 135 7.18 -9.77 -11.62
CA THR A 135 7.72 -10.90 -10.85
C THR A 135 7.56 -10.71 -9.35
N THR A 136 7.89 -9.52 -8.84
CA THR A 136 7.70 -9.19 -7.42
C THR A 136 6.22 -9.18 -7.06
N PHE A 137 5.36 -8.60 -7.92
CA PHE A 137 3.94 -8.54 -7.64
C PHE A 137 3.26 -9.91 -7.77
N ALA A 138 3.68 -10.78 -8.67
CA ALA A 138 3.22 -12.17 -8.75
C ALA A 138 3.43 -12.91 -7.42
N SER A 139 4.59 -12.72 -6.79
CA SER A 139 4.90 -13.29 -5.48
C SER A 139 4.06 -12.66 -4.35
N LYS A 140 3.87 -11.34 -4.36
CA LYS A 140 2.97 -10.66 -3.40
C LYS A 140 1.53 -11.11 -3.54
N LEU A 141 1.04 -11.26 -4.77
CA LEU A 141 -0.31 -11.77 -5.04
C LEU A 141 -0.46 -13.22 -4.57
N ALA A 142 0.56 -14.05 -4.77
CA ALA A 142 0.59 -15.41 -4.25
C ALA A 142 0.50 -15.43 -2.71
N ASN A 143 1.31 -14.60 -2.03
CA ASN A 143 1.27 -14.45 -0.57
C ASN A 143 -0.12 -13.99 -0.08
N TYR A 144 -0.71 -12.99 -0.75
CA TYR A 144 -2.06 -12.52 -0.44
C TYR A 144 -3.11 -13.62 -0.59
N LEU A 145 -3.08 -14.36 -1.69
CA LEU A 145 -4.03 -15.46 -1.94
C LEU A 145 -3.88 -16.61 -0.94
N GLN A 146 -2.65 -16.92 -0.51
CA GLN A 146 -2.38 -17.93 0.51
C GLN A 146 -2.87 -17.47 1.90
N THR A 147 -2.47 -16.27 2.32
CA THR A 147 -2.69 -15.80 3.69
C THR A 147 -4.11 -15.27 3.92
N LYS A 148 -4.70 -14.56 2.94
CA LYS A 148 -6.01 -13.93 3.07
C LYS A 148 -7.15 -14.72 2.47
N LYS A 149 -6.90 -15.51 1.43
CA LYS A 149 -7.94 -16.30 0.75
C LYS A 149 -7.79 -17.81 0.98
N GLY A 150 -6.76 -18.27 1.72
CA GLY A 150 -6.51 -19.68 2.06
C GLY A 150 -6.26 -20.58 0.83
N LYS A 151 -5.72 -20.04 -0.28
CA LYS A 151 -5.52 -20.76 -1.53
C LYS A 151 -4.13 -21.38 -1.61
N ARG A 152 -4.03 -22.57 -2.20
CA ARG A 152 -2.75 -23.17 -2.58
C ARG A 152 -2.33 -22.61 -3.93
N VAL A 153 -1.22 -21.86 -3.95
CA VAL A 153 -0.77 -21.13 -5.14
C VAL A 153 0.52 -21.72 -5.69
N MET A 154 0.59 -21.87 -7.02
CA MET A 154 1.81 -22.19 -7.77
C MET A 154 2.18 -21.00 -8.64
N LEU A 155 3.48 -20.68 -8.73
CA LEU A 155 4.04 -19.67 -9.63
C LEU A 155 4.62 -20.37 -10.87
N ALA A 156 4.36 -19.86 -12.06
CA ALA A 156 4.96 -20.37 -13.31
C ALA A 156 5.91 -19.32 -13.89
N ALA A 157 7.20 -19.68 -14.06
CA ALA A 157 8.25 -18.81 -14.56
C ALA A 157 8.34 -18.88 -16.08
N CYS A 158 7.62 -18.00 -16.78
CA CYS A 158 7.61 -17.92 -18.24
C CYS A 158 8.52 -16.81 -18.81
N ASP A 159 9.31 -16.11 -17.98
CA ASP A 159 10.39 -15.21 -18.47
C ASP A 159 11.65 -16.05 -18.79
N VAL A 160 11.61 -16.74 -19.92
CA VAL A 160 12.67 -17.66 -20.34
C VAL A 160 13.92 -16.95 -20.85
N TYR A 161 13.85 -15.66 -21.12
CA TYR A 161 14.95 -14.87 -21.69
C TYR A 161 15.91 -14.36 -20.62
N ARG A 162 15.48 -14.31 -19.36
CA ARG A 162 16.27 -13.78 -18.24
C ARG A 162 16.41 -14.81 -17.12
N PRO A 163 17.53 -15.54 -17.08
CA PRO A 163 17.79 -16.52 -16.00
C PRO A 163 17.64 -15.93 -14.62
N ALA A 164 18.08 -14.68 -14.44
CA ALA A 164 17.95 -13.96 -13.17
C ALA A 164 16.48 -13.74 -12.75
N ALA A 165 15.53 -13.63 -13.70
CA ALA A 165 14.12 -13.49 -13.37
C ALA A 165 13.52 -14.78 -12.84
N ILE A 166 13.90 -15.93 -13.41
CA ILE A 166 13.48 -17.25 -12.91
C ILE A 166 14.03 -17.47 -11.50
N GLU A 167 15.31 -17.15 -11.27
CA GLU A 167 15.94 -17.26 -9.97
C GLU A 167 15.29 -16.30 -8.95
N GLN A 168 14.98 -15.08 -9.36
CA GLN A 168 14.27 -14.12 -8.53
C GLN A 168 12.91 -14.68 -8.10
N LEU A 169 12.12 -15.23 -9.05
CA LEU A 169 10.81 -15.81 -8.74
C LEU A 169 10.95 -17.02 -7.80
N ARG A 170 12.02 -17.85 -7.98
CA ARG A 170 12.32 -18.98 -7.09
C ARG A 170 12.56 -18.50 -5.65
N VAL A 171 13.45 -17.54 -5.46
CA VAL A 171 13.79 -17.00 -4.13
C VAL A 171 12.55 -16.38 -3.47
N LEU A 172 11.78 -15.60 -4.22
CA LEU A 172 10.54 -14.99 -3.70
C LEU A 172 9.48 -16.06 -3.38
N GLY A 173 9.37 -17.10 -4.21
CA GLY A 173 8.48 -18.24 -3.96
C GLY A 173 8.85 -18.98 -2.68
N GLU A 174 10.13 -19.22 -2.43
CA GLU A 174 10.62 -19.85 -1.20
C GLU A 174 10.30 -19.01 0.04
N GLN A 175 10.46 -17.71 -0.02
CA GLN A 175 10.14 -16.80 1.10
C GLN A 175 8.68 -16.89 1.55
N ILE A 176 7.76 -17.12 0.62
CA ILE A 176 6.31 -17.22 0.90
C ILE A 176 5.80 -18.67 0.96
N GLY A 177 6.68 -19.66 0.81
CA GLY A 177 6.30 -21.08 0.77
C GLY A 177 5.51 -21.50 -0.47
N ALA A 178 5.53 -20.70 -1.56
CA ALA A 178 4.90 -21.06 -2.83
C ALA A 178 5.85 -21.90 -3.70
N LYS A 179 5.30 -22.88 -4.41
CA LYS A 179 6.08 -23.67 -5.38
C LYS A 179 6.21 -22.93 -6.70
N VAL A 180 7.39 -23.01 -7.29
CA VAL A 180 7.70 -22.41 -8.61
C VAL A 180 7.89 -23.50 -9.62
N PHE A 181 7.21 -23.39 -10.76
CA PHE A 181 7.36 -24.23 -11.93
C PHE A 181 8.15 -23.50 -13.01
N ALA A 182 9.15 -24.14 -13.57
CA ALA A 182 9.93 -23.61 -14.69
C ALA A 182 10.20 -24.74 -15.72
N ASN A 183 11.01 -24.46 -16.72
CA ASN A 183 11.33 -25.42 -17.76
C ASN A 183 11.86 -26.74 -17.15
N GLY A 184 11.08 -27.81 -17.30
CA GLY A 184 11.42 -29.15 -16.82
C GLY A 184 10.86 -29.54 -15.45
N GLY A 185 10.02 -28.74 -14.81
CA GLY A 185 9.27 -29.12 -13.61
C GLY A 185 9.33 -28.15 -12.44
N LEU A 186 8.92 -28.64 -11.26
CA LEU A 186 8.98 -27.88 -10.01
C LEU A 186 10.44 -27.65 -9.58
N ILE A 187 10.76 -26.41 -9.29
CA ILE A 187 12.06 -26.05 -8.73
C ILE A 187 11.98 -26.18 -7.21
N ASN A 188 12.75 -27.15 -6.67
CA ASN A 188 12.88 -27.39 -5.23
C ASN A 188 14.37 -27.32 -4.87
N GLY A 189 14.76 -26.30 -4.07
CA GLY A 189 16.14 -26.22 -3.57
C GLY A 189 17.22 -25.97 -4.62
N ASP A 190 18.47 -26.35 -4.35
CA ASP A 190 19.67 -26.10 -5.16
C ASP A 190 19.75 -26.90 -6.47
N ALA A 191 18.66 -27.21 -7.11
CA ALA A 191 18.68 -27.96 -8.38
C ALA A 191 19.27 -27.11 -9.51
N ALA A 192 20.57 -27.19 -9.64
CA ALA A 192 21.39 -26.58 -10.69
C ALA A 192 21.17 -27.26 -12.05
N LYS A 193 19.97 -27.18 -12.63
CA LYS A 193 19.77 -27.34 -14.06
C LYS A 193 19.74 -25.95 -14.69
N PRO A 194 20.41 -25.73 -15.81
CA PRO A 194 20.29 -24.45 -16.51
C PRO A 194 18.82 -24.24 -16.88
N LEU A 195 18.17 -23.29 -16.19
CA LEU A 195 16.76 -22.94 -16.35
C LEU A 195 16.54 -22.05 -17.59
N ASN A 196 17.54 -21.99 -18.48
CA ASN A 196 17.56 -21.12 -19.63
C ASN A 196 16.87 -21.75 -20.83
N GLY A 197 16.05 -20.97 -21.50
CA GLY A 197 15.38 -21.38 -22.72
C GLY A 197 14.10 -22.19 -22.43
N GLY A 198 13.40 -22.49 -23.46
CA GLY A 198 12.12 -23.19 -23.46
C GLY A 198 11.04 -22.37 -24.15
N ASP A 199 9.96 -23.03 -24.48
CA ASP A 199 8.77 -22.38 -25.01
C ASP A 199 7.89 -21.89 -23.84
N PRO A 200 7.70 -20.57 -23.65
CA PRO A 200 6.90 -20.02 -22.55
C PRO A 200 5.45 -20.49 -22.58
N VAL A 201 4.90 -20.76 -23.77
CA VAL A 201 3.54 -21.31 -23.91
C VAL A 201 3.47 -22.71 -23.32
N LYS A 202 4.44 -23.56 -23.65
CA LYS A 202 4.51 -24.93 -23.13
C LYS A 202 4.74 -24.94 -21.63
N ILE A 203 5.63 -24.09 -21.10
CA ILE A 203 5.88 -23.98 -19.66
C ILE A 203 4.60 -23.63 -18.92
N ALA A 204 3.81 -22.66 -19.43
CA ALA A 204 2.54 -22.27 -18.83
C ALA A 204 1.52 -23.42 -18.83
N GLN A 205 1.40 -24.16 -19.94
CA GLN A 205 0.50 -25.32 -20.04
C GLN A 205 0.92 -26.45 -19.09
N ASP A 206 2.22 -26.78 -19.06
CA ASP A 206 2.77 -27.82 -18.19
C ASP A 206 2.61 -27.46 -16.71
N ALA A 207 2.80 -26.16 -16.33
CA ALA A 207 2.55 -25.68 -14.98
C ALA A 207 1.09 -25.87 -14.56
N ILE A 208 0.13 -25.61 -15.44
CA ILE A 208 -1.31 -25.81 -15.17
C ILE A 208 -1.62 -27.29 -15.02
N ALA A 209 -1.03 -28.15 -15.88
CA ALA A 209 -1.21 -29.61 -15.77
C ALA A 209 -0.65 -30.14 -14.45
N GLU A 210 0.54 -29.67 -14.05
CA GLU A 210 1.16 -30.05 -12.78
C GLU A 210 0.34 -29.52 -11.57
N ALA A 211 -0.17 -28.29 -11.66
CA ALA A 211 -1.04 -27.73 -10.63
C ALA A 211 -2.31 -28.55 -10.44
N ARG A 212 -2.94 -29.03 -11.50
CA ARG A 212 -4.11 -29.95 -11.42
C ARG A 212 -3.76 -31.27 -10.74
N LYS A 213 -2.61 -31.84 -11.10
CA LYS A 213 -2.14 -33.11 -10.54
C LYS A 213 -1.90 -33.03 -9.03
N PHE A 214 -1.37 -31.92 -8.53
CA PHE A 214 -1.06 -31.73 -7.11
C PHE A 214 -2.14 -30.95 -6.33
N GLY A 215 -3.26 -30.61 -6.97
CA GLY A 215 -4.40 -29.97 -6.32
C GLY A 215 -4.11 -28.53 -5.87
N TYR A 216 -3.39 -27.74 -6.68
CA TYR A 216 -3.29 -26.29 -6.47
C TYR A 216 -4.57 -25.60 -6.91
N ASP A 217 -4.97 -24.58 -6.15
CA ASP A 217 -6.17 -23.80 -6.45
C ASP A 217 -5.92 -22.71 -7.50
N VAL A 218 -4.69 -22.17 -7.53
CA VAL A 218 -4.33 -21.02 -8.39
C VAL A 218 -2.95 -21.22 -9.00
N VAL A 219 -2.80 -20.87 -10.28
CA VAL A 219 -1.53 -20.74 -10.98
C VAL A 219 -1.36 -19.28 -11.40
N ILE A 220 -0.26 -18.64 -11.00
CA ILE A 220 0.11 -17.31 -11.46
C ILE A 220 1.24 -17.45 -12.47
N VAL A 221 0.99 -17.01 -13.69
CA VAL A 221 1.94 -17.09 -14.81
C VAL A 221 2.67 -15.74 -14.93
N ASP A 222 3.95 -15.73 -14.57
CA ASP A 222 4.83 -14.55 -14.71
C ASP A 222 5.50 -14.56 -16.06
N THR A 223 5.20 -13.56 -16.92
CA THR A 223 5.70 -13.47 -18.29
C THR A 223 6.91 -12.55 -18.41
N ALA A 224 7.65 -12.72 -19.48
CA ALA A 224 8.71 -11.79 -19.85
C ALA A 224 8.17 -10.37 -20.02
N GLY A 225 9.03 -9.39 -19.75
CA GLY A 225 8.81 -7.99 -20.08
C GLY A 225 9.99 -7.45 -20.85
N ARG A 226 9.74 -6.58 -21.82
CA ARG A 226 10.77 -5.82 -22.54
C ARG A 226 10.73 -4.36 -22.15
N LEU A 227 11.78 -3.61 -22.46
CA LEU A 227 11.89 -2.19 -22.14
C LEU A 227 10.88 -1.33 -22.90
N ALA A 228 10.47 -1.77 -24.08
CA ALA A 228 9.46 -1.13 -24.90
C ALA A 228 8.49 -2.17 -25.46
N ILE A 229 7.34 -1.72 -25.88
CA ILE A 229 6.35 -2.56 -26.56
C ILE A 229 6.90 -2.90 -27.95
N ASP A 230 6.99 -4.19 -28.23
CA ASP A 230 7.32 -4.69 -29.56
C ASP A 230 6.36 -5.82 -29.97
N GLU A 231 6.25 -6.06 -31.28
CA GLU A 231 5.31 -7.05 -31.80
C GLU A 231 5.61 -8.47 -31.34
N GLN A 232 6.90 -8.82 -31.20
CA GLN A 232 7.31 -10.16 -30.79
C GLN A 232 6.83 -10.46 -29.35
N MET A 233 7.04 -9.52 -28.43
CA MET A 233 6.55 -9.65 -27.03
C MET A 233 5.03 -9.76 -26.98
N MET A 234 4.34 -8.88 -27.72
CA MET A 234 2.88 -8.87 -27.71
C MET A 234 2.29 -10.17 -28.29
N ASN A 235 2.88 -10.69 -29.35
CA ASN A 235 2.47 -11.95 -29.94
C ASN A 235 2.75 -13.14 -29.00
N GLU A 236 3.86 -13.14 -28.29
CA GLU A 236 4.18 -14.17 -27.29
C GLU A 236 3.16 -14.18 -26.15
N ILE A 237 2.88 -13.01 -25.55
CA ILE A 237 1.89 -12.93 -24.45
C ILE A 237 0.49 -13.32 -24.95
N ALA A 238 0.12 -12.90 -26.16
CA ALA A 238 -1.14 -13.29 -26.78
C ALA A 238 -1.22 -14.80 -27.02
N ALA A 239 -0.14 -15.43 -27.48
CA ALA A 239 -0.05 -16.88 -27.66
C ALA A 239 -0.18 -17.64 -26.32
N ILE A 240 0.49 -17.16 -25.26
CA ILE A 240 0.31 -17.70 -23.91
C ILE A 240 -1.15 -17.57 -23.49
N LYS A 241 -1.74 -16.37 -23.58
CA LYS A 241 -3.14 -16.12 -23.21
C LYS A 241 -4.11 -17.06 -23.95
N GLN A 242 -3.93 -17.21 -25.26
CA GLN A 242 -4.75 -18.11 -26.07
C GLN A 242 -4.61 -19.57 -25.67
N ALA A 243 -3.39 -20.01 -25.34
CA ALA A 243 -3.10 -21.41 -25.02
C ALA A 243 -3.62 -21.82 -23.62
N ILE A 244 -3.59 -20.91 -22.63
CA ILE A 244 -3.95 -21.24 -21.24
C ILE A 244 -5.35 -20.78 -20.84
N GLN A 245 -6.03 -19.94 -21.64
CA GLN A 245 -7.35 -19.39 -21.35
C GLN A 245 -7.47 -18.92 -19.89
N PRO A 246 -6.71 -17.88 -19.49
CA PRO A 246 -6.62 -17.49 -18.08
C PRO A 246 -7.99 -17.03 -17.56
N SER A 247 -8.26 -17.30 -16.28
CA SER A 247 -9.43 -16.77 -15.56
C SER A 247 -9.34 -15.25 -15.39
N GLU A 248 -8.10 -14.74 -15.35
CA GLU A 248 -7.78 -13.34 -15.15
C GLU A 248 -6.47 -12.98 -15.85
N THR A 249 -6.47 -11.93 -16.64
CA THR A 249 -5.26 -11.32 -17.23
C THR A 249 -5.04 -9.98 -16.57
N LEU A 250 -3.91 -9.80 -15.86
CA LEU A 250 -3.59 -8.59 -15.12
C LEU A 250 -2.44 -7.84 -15.79
N PHE A 251 -2.67 -6.56 -16.02
CA PHE A 251 -1.65 -5.66 -16.54
C PHE A 251 -0.96 -4.93 -15.40
N VAL A 252 0.36 -5.13 -15.28
CA VAL A 252 1.19 -4.52 -14.22
C VAL A 252 1.94 -3.32 -14.77
N VAL A 253 1.73 -2.19 -14.15
CA VAL A 253 2.32 -0.92 -14.58
C VAL A 253 2.92 -0.16 -13.41
N ASP A 254 4.04 0.51 -13.67
CA ASP A 254 4.73 1.38 -12.74
C ASP A 254 4.01 2.73 -12.67
N ALA A 255 3.47 3.09 -11.51
CA ALA A 255 2.74 4.34 -11.32
C ALA A 255 3.63 5.59 -11.44
N MET A 256 4.96 5.44 -11.30
CA MET A 256 5.91 6.55 -11.42
C MET A 256 6.11 7.04 -12.86
N THR A 257 5.71 6.25 -13.86
CA THR A 257 5.91 6.60 -15.28
C THR A 257 4.85 7.57 -15.84
N GLY A 258 3.91 8.04 -15.00
CA GLY A 258 2.96 9.09 -15.36
C GLY A 258 2.12 8.77 -16.60
N GLN A 259 2.12 9.65 -17.61
CA GLN A 259 1.34 9.46 -18.85
C GLN A 259 1.81 8.28 -19.71
N ASP A 260 3.09 7.88 -19.62
CA ASP A 260 3.59 6.69 -20.33
C ASP A 260 2.91 5.41 -19.82
N ALA A 261 2.59 5.36 -18.52
CA ALA A 261 1.78 4.28 -17.96
C ALA A 261 0.41 4.16 -18.66
N VAL A 262 -0.22 5.30 -18.95
CA VAL A 262 -1.54 5.36 -19.60
C VAL A 262 -1.46 4.91 -21.06
N ASN A 263 -0.46 5.40 -21.77
CA ASN A 263 -0.22 5.03 -23.19
C ASN A 263 0.07 3.53 -23.30
N THR A 264 0.96 3.03 -22.46
CA THR A 264 1.31 1.61 -22.38
C THR A 264 0.07 0.75 -22.07
N ALA A 265 -0.74 1.17 -21.09
CA ALA A 265 -1.97 0.46 -20.73
C ALA A 265 -2.93 0.37 -21.92
N LYS A 266 -3.06 1.43 -22.70
CA LYS A 266 -3.90 1.43 -23.90
C LYS A 266 -3.42 0.44 -24.94
N GLU A 267 -2.13 0.45 -25.30
CA GLU A 267 -1.55 -0.46 -26.28
C GLU A 267 -1.69 -1.93 -25.86
N PHE A 268 -1.43 -2.23 -24.57
CA PHE A 268 -1.65 -3.57 -24.03
C PHE A 268 -3.13 -3.97 -24.06
N ASN A 269 -4.04 -3.05 -23.73
CA ASN A 269 -5.47 -3.33 -23.75
C ASN A 269 -5.97 -3.63 -25.18
N ASP A 270 -5.53 -2.85 -26.16
CA ASP A 270 -5.94 -3.01 -27.57
C ASP A 270 -5.51 -4.38 -28.14
N ARG A 271 -4.41 -4.95 -27.62
CA ARG A 271 -3.87 -6.25 -28.10
C ARG A 271 -4.30 -7.44 -27.25
N LEU A 272 -4.35 -7.28 -25.93
CA LEU A 272 -4.55 -8.40 -25.00
C LEU A 272 -5.94 -8.38 -24.36
N ASP A 273 -6.66 -7.26 -24.40
CA ASP A 273 -7.95 -7.12 -23.69
C ASP A 273 -7.84 -7.69 -22.26
N PHE A 274 -6.96 -7.10 -21.45
CA PHE A 274 -6.75 -7.55 -20.06
C PHE A 274 -7.96 -7.25 -19.17
N ASP A 275 -8.09 -7.96 -18.05
CA ASP A 275 -9.25 -7.90 -17.18
C ASP A 275 -9.11 -6.86 -16.05
N GLY A 276 -7.87 -6.54 -15.68
CA GLY A 276 -7.60 -5.60 -14.59
C GLY A 276 -6.18 -5.06 -14.60
N VAL A 277 -5.98 -3.97 -13.87
CA VAL A 277 -4.71 -3.25 -13.74
C VAL A 277 -4.16 -3.40 -12.34
N ILE A 278 -2.86 -3.52 -12.24
CA ILE A 278 -2.07 -3.46 -11.02
C ILE A 278 -1.15 -2.25 -11.09
N LEU A 279 -1.24 -1.36 -10.11
CA LEU A 279 -0.33 -0.22 -9.98
C LEU A 279 0.76 -0.56 -8.97
N THR A 280 2.01 -0.49 -9.39
CA THR A 280 3.18 -0.72 -8.53
C THR A 280 3.91 0.57 -8.19
N LYS A 281 4.80 0.51 -7.21
CA LYS A 281 5.67 1.61 -6.77
C LYS A 281 4.94 2.87 -6.32
N LEU A 282 3.78 2.70 -5.70
CA LEU A 282 3.01 3.81 -5.15
C LEU A 282 3.66 4.44 -3.91
N ASP A 283 4.66 3.80 -3.34
CA ASP A 283 5.54 4.29 -2.28
C ASP A 283 6.63 5.25 -2.77
N GLY A 284 6.82 5.36 -4.09
CA GLY A 284 7.74 6.30 -4.73
C GLY A 284 7.17 7.72 -4.87
N ASP A 285 7.92 8.60 -5.52
CA ASP A 285 7.49 9.99 -5.84
C ASP A 285 6.55 10.01 -7.06
N ALA A 286 5.49 9.21 -7.00
CA ALA A 286 4.48 9.18 -8.04
C ALA A 286 3.47 10.33 -7.83
N ARG A 287 3.18 11.08 -8.89
CA ARG A 287 2.20 12.18 -8.86
C ARG A 287 0.74 11.70 -8.80
N GLY A 288 0.52 10.38 -8.89
CA GLY A 288 -0.78 9.73 -8.79
C GLY A 288 -1.71 9.87 -10.00
N GLY A 289 -1.36 10.70 -10.97
CA GLY A 289 -2.18 10.95 -12.16
C GLY A 289 -2.42 9.71 -13.03
N ALA A 290 -1.48 8.76 -13.04
CA ALA A 290 -1.64 7.50 -13.73
C ALA A 290 -2.86 6.72 -13.22
N ALA A 291 -3.05 6.63 -11.90
CA ALA A 291 -4.19 5.94 -11.30
C ALA A 291 -5.55 6.52 -11.76
N LEU A 292 -5.62 7.86 -11.81
CA LEU A 292 -6.82 8.57 -12.27
C LEU A 292 -7.07 8.42 -13.78
N SER A 293 -6.00 8.35 -14.57
CA SER A 293 -6.09 8.36 -16.03
C SER A 293 -6.28 6.97 -16.65
N ILE A 294 -5.63 5.93 -16.11
CA ILE A 294 -5.65 4.58 -16.69
C ILE A 294 -7.09 4.07 -16.80
N ARG A 295 -7.86 4.13 -15.70
CA ARG A 295 -9.23 3.65 -15.69
C ARG A 295 -10.10 4.33 -16.76
N SER A 296 -9.97 5.65 -16.91
CA SER A 296 -10.76 6.41 -17.88
C SER A 296 -10.37 6.15 -19.33
N VAL A 297 -9.10 5.80 -19.58
CA VAL A 297 -8.57 5.57 -20.93
C VAL A 297 -8.83 4.13 -21.40
N VAL A 298 -8.57 3.13 -20.56
CA VAL A 298 -8.70 1.71 -20.96
C VAL A 298 -10.02 1.07 -20.54
N ASN A 299 -10.81 1.75 -19.72
CA ASN A 299 -12.07 1.24 -19.16
C ASN A 299 -11.96 -0.12 -18.44
N LYS A 300 -10.80 -0.40 -17.82
CA LYS A 300 -10.53 -1.60 -17.05
C LYS A 300 -10.32 -1.24 -15.58
N PRO A 301 -10.79 -2.08 -14.62
CA PRO A 301 -10.65 -1.77 -13.21
C PRO A 301 -9.20 -1.86 -12.75
N ILE A 302 -8.82 -0.98 -11.83
CA ILE A 302 -7.63 -1.18 -11.02
C ILE A 302 -8.03 -2.14 -9.91
N LYS A 303 -7.32 -3.28 -9.76
CA LYS A 303 -7.65 -4.31 -8.79
C LYS A 303 -6.75 -4.28 -7.56
N PHE A 304 -5.47 -4.04 -7.78
CA PHE A 304 -4.48 -4.05 -6.71
C PHE A 304 -3.48 -2.90 -6.84
N ILE A 305 -2.87 -2.58 -5.72
CA ILE A 305 -1.78 -1.61 -5.61
C ILE A 305 -0.61 -2.21 -4.83
N GLY A 306 0.61 -1.89 -5.26
CA GLY A 306 1.84 -2.19 -4.53
C GLY A 306 2.33 -0.94 -3.80
N THR A 307 2.43 -1.03 -2.48
CA THR A 307 2.71 0.07 -1.56
C THR A 307 4.08 -0.03 -0.89
N GLY A 308 5.01 -0.78 -1.47
CA GLY A 308 6.36 -0.95 -0.92
C GLY A 308 7.02 -2.24 -1.38
N GLU A 309 8.21 -2.53 -0.90
CA GLU A 309 9.01 -3.70 -1.32
C GLU A 309 8.65 -5.00 -0.59
N LYS A 310 8.10 -4.93 0.63
CA LYS A 310 7.77 -6.10 1.45
C LYS A 310 6.71 -6.98 0.79
N MET A 311 6.71 -8.29 1.09
CA MET A 311 5.73 -9.25 0.52
C MET A 311 4.29 -8.95 0.93
N GLU A 312 4.09 -8.32 2.08
CA GLU A 312 2.79 -7.89 2.60
C GLU A 312 2.32 -6.55 2.01
N ALA A 313 3.20 -5.82 1.30
CA ALA A 313 2.90 -4.51 0.73
C ALA A 313 2.10 -4.63 -0.59
N LEU A 314 0.92 -5.22 -0.49
CA LEU A 314 -0.11 -5.33 -1.50
C LEU A 314 -1.45 -4.99 -0.86
N ASP A 315 -2.18 -4.05 -1.46
CA ASP A 315 -3.54 -3.71 -1.05
C ASP A 315 -4.52 -3.88 -2.22
N VAL A 316 -5.76 -4.21 -1.89
CA VAL A 316 -6.87 -4.15 -2.85
C VAL A 316 -7.17 -2.68 -3.15
N PHE A 317 -7.39 -2.35 -4.40
CA PHE A 317 -7.71 -0.98 -4.79
C PHE A 317 -9.15 -0.63 -4.43
N HIS A 318 -9.30 0.35 -3.54
CA HIS A 318 -10.60 0.89 -3.12
C HIS A 318 -10.77 2.32 -3.61
N PRO A 319 -11.58 2.59 -4.65
CA PRO A 319 -11.75 3.92 -5.23
C PRO A 319 -12.11 5.01 -4.21
N ALA A 320 -13.08 4.75 -3.32
CA ALA A 320 -13.50 5.72 -2.31
C ALA A 320 -12.38 6.06 -1.32
N ARG A 321 -11.62 5.06 -0.83
CA ARG A 321 -10.48 5.29 0.08
C ARG A 321 -9.36 6.06 -0.61
N MET A 322 -9.16 5.83 -1.90
CA MET A 322 -8.19 6.58 -2.69
C MET A 322 -8.63 8.03 -2.87
N ALA A 323 -9.93 8.28 -3.08
CA ALA A 323 -10.48 9.64 -3.11
C ALA A 323 -10.31 10.35 -1.77
N ASP A 324 -10.52 9.66 -0.63
CA ASP A 324 -10.25 10.20 0.70
C ASP A 324 -8.78 10.62 0.87
N ARG A 325 -7.84 9.77 0.43
CA ARG A 325 -6.39 10.08 0.45
C ARG A 325 -6.05 11.30 -0.39
N ILE A 326 -6.56 11.37 -1.62
CA ILE A 326 -6.36 12.51 -2.55
C ILE A 326 -6.89 13.81 -1.95
N LEU A 327 -7.98 13.78 -1.20
CA LEU A 327 -8.58 14.95 -0.57
C LEU A 327 -7.99 15.28 0.82
N GLY A 328 -6.93 14.57 1.24
CA GLY A 328 -6.29 14.77 2.54
C GLY A 328 -7.17 14.39 3.74
N MET A 329 -8.19 13.56 3.50
CA MET A 329 -9.12 13.08 4.55
C MET A 329 -8.56 11.85 5.29
N GLY A 330 -7.44 11.30 4.83
CA GLY A 330 -6.82 10.09 5.35
C GLY A 330 -7.59 8.82 4.97
N ASP A 331 -6.99 7.67 5.23
CA ASP A 331 -7.61 6.35 5.00
C ASP A 331 -7.79 5.61 6.33
N VAL A 332 -8.70 6.12 7.13
CA VAL A 332 -9.00 5.60 8.47
C VAL A 332 -9.50 4.15 8.43
N VAL A 333 -10.23 3.77 7.39
CA VAL A 333 -10.80 2.42 7.26
C VAL A 333 -9.70 1.40 7.04
N SER A 334 -8.77 1.65 6.10
CA SER A 334 -7.61 0.77 5.88
C SER A 334 -6.73 0.65 7.14
N LEU A 335 -6.54 1.75 7.88
CA LEU A 335 -5.79 1.71 9.14
C LEU A 335 -6.47 0.80 10.17
N VAL A 336 -7.80 0.88 10.29
CA VAL A 336 -8.57 0.00 11.20
C VAL A 336 -8.48 -1.46 10.78
N GLU A 337 -8.65 -1.74 9.49
CA GLU A 337 -8.59 -3.10 8.95
C GLU A 337 -7.21 -3.72 9.22
N ARG A 338 -6.12 -3.00 8.90
CA ARG A 338 -4.75 -3.47 9.20
C ARG A 338 -4.52 -3.67 10.70
N ALA A 339 -5.06 -2.77 11.53
CA ALA A 339 -4.97 -2.93 12.98
C ALA A 339 -5.74 -4.17 13.46
N GLN A 340 -6.92 -4.44 12.89
CA GLN A 340 -7.72 -5.63 13.24
C GLN A 340 -7.07 -6.93 12.79
N GLU A 341 -6.45 -6.97 11.63
CA GLU A 341 -5.76 -8.16 11.10
C GLU A 341 -4.56 -8.59 11.95
N GLN A 342 -3.86 -7.62 12.55
CA GLN A 342 -2.70 -7.86 13.41
C GLN A 342 -3.08 -7.92 14.90
N TYR A 343 -4.40 -7.82 15.21
CA TYR A 343 -4.90 -7.75 16.57
C TYR A 343 -4.94 -9.14 17.21
N ASP A 344 -3.97 -9.41 18.07
CA ASP A 344 -4.00 -10.57 18.98
C ASP A 344 -4.84 -10.19 20.22
N GLU A 345 -6.06 -10.72 20.30
CA GLU A 345 -7.01 -10.41 21.36
C GLU A 345 -6.49 -10.86 22.73
N GLU A 346 -5.79 -11.99 22.82
CA GLU A 346 -5.24 -12.51 24.06
C GLU A 346 -4.09 -11.63 24.57
N GLU A 347 -3.18 -11.25 23.65
CA GLU A 347 -2.08 -10.35 23.98
C GLU A 347 -2.60 -8.97 24.38
N ALA A 348 -3.57 -8.43 23.65
CA ALA A 348 -4.21 -7.15 24.00
C ALA A 348 -4.89 -7.18 25.38
N ARG A 349 -5.58 -8.25 25.73
CA ARG A 349 -6.17 -8.46 27.06
C ARG A 349 -5.08 -8.58 28.13
N ARG A 350 -3.97 -9.25 27.85
CA ARG A 350 -2.82 -9.38 28.76
C ARG A 350 -2.19 -8.01 29.05
N VAL A 351 -1.88 -7.27 28.00
CA VAL A 351 -1.29 -5.91 28.10
C VAL A 351 -2.26 -4.97 28.82
N ALA A 352 -3.55 -5.02 28.51
CA ALA A 352 -4.56 -4.21 29.20
C ALA A 352 -4.62 -4.49 30.72
N LYS A 353 -4.51 -5.75 31.14
CA LYS A 353 -4.43 -6.13 32.56
C LYS A 353 -3.15 -5.60 33.22
N LYS A 354 -2.00 -5.65 32.53
CA LYS A 354 -0.73 -5.11 33.04
C LYS A 354 -0.76 -3.60 33.19
N ILE A 355 -1.32 -2.87 32.20
CA ILE A 355 -1.50 -1.41 32.27
C ILE A 355 -2.38 -1.03 33.48
N ALA A 356 -3.49 -1.75 33.69
CA ALA A 356 -4.38 -1.52 34.82
C ALA A 356 -3.68 -1.70 36.18
N LYS A 357 -2.74 -2.65 36.27
CA LYS A 357 -1.94 -2.95 37.46
C LYS A 357 -0.68 -2.09 37.57
N ASN A 358 -0.43 -1.16 36.68
CA ASN A 358 0.81 -0.37 36.57
C ASN A 358 2.08 -1.23 36.39
N GLN A 359 1.96 -2.33 35.65
CA GLN A 359 3.00 -3.32 35.40
C GLN A 359 3.43 -3.33 33.91
N PHE A 360 3.13 -2.28 33.15
CA PHE A 360 3.56 -2.13 31.76
C PHE A 360 5.09 -1.94 31.72
N ASP A 361 5.79 -2.84 31.03
CA ASP A 361 7.25 -2.91 31.01
C ASP A 361 7.82 -2.73 29.58
N PHE A 362 9.15 -2.76 29.44
CA PHE A 362 9.80 -2.61 28.13
C PHE A 362 9.59 -3.83 27.21
N ASN A 363 9.27 -5.01 27.73
CA ASN A 363 8.92 -6.16 26.90
C ASN A 363 7.54 -5.97 26.27
N ASP A 364 6.58 -5.46 27.03
CA ASP A 364 5.26 -5.13 26.51
C ASP A 364 5.35 -4.02 25.46
N PHE A 365 6.21 -3.01 25.70
CA PHE A 365 6.47 -1.94 24.75
C PHE A 365 7.09 -2.47 23.44
N MET A 366 8.06 -3.36 23.52
CA MET A 366 8.67 -4.02 22.36
C MET A 366 7.65 -4.88 21.59
N GLY A 367 6.75 -5.58 22.28
CA GLY A 367 5.65 -6.33 21.69
C GLY A 367 4.72 -5.43 20.86
N GLN A 368 4.31 -4.27 21.42
CA GLN A 368 3.50 -3.28 20.71
C GLN A 368 4.23 -2.71 19.48
N LEU A 369 5.51 -2.43 19.61
CA LEU A 369 6.35 -1.91 18.53
C LEU A 369 6.46 -2.91 17.37
N ASN A 370 6.61 -4.19 17.68
CA ASN A 370 6.64 -5.26 16.69
C ASN A 370 5.27 -5.46 16.00
N GLN A 371 4.16 -5.30 16.71
CA GLN A 371 2.83 -5.33 16.11
C GLN A 371 2.65 -4.19 15.10
N ILE A 372 3.07 -2.97 15.46
CA ILE A 372 3.02 -1.82 14.54
C ILE A 372 3.86 -2.09 13.28
N LYS A 373 5.08 -2.62 13.42
CA LYS A 373 5.93 -2.97 12.27
C LYS A 373 5.30 -3.99 11.32
N LYS A 374 4.50 -4.91 11.85
CA LYS A 374 3.77 -5.91 11.05
C LYS A 374 2.61 -5.30 10.26
N MET A 375 2.06 -4.15 10.68
CA MET A 375 0.95 -3.49 9.98
C MET A 375 1.37 -2.80 8.66
N GLY A 376 2.65 -2.68 8.39
CA GLY A 376 3.19 -2.06 7.18
C GLY A 376 4.28 -1.03 7.47
N SER A 377 4.62 -0.20 6.46
CA SER A 377 5.59 0.88 6.67
C SER A 377 4.98 1.97 7.56
N MET A 378 5.83 2.58 8.39
CA MET A 378 5.40 3.70 9.25
C MET A 378 4.84 4.86 8.43
N LYS A 379 5.43 5.12 7.27
CA LYS A 379 5.00 6.15 6.34
C LYS A 379 3.55 5.92 5.88
N ASP A 380 3.23 4.69 5.48
CA ASP A 380 1.88 4.33 5.01
C ASP A 380 0.83 4.45 6.13
N LEU A 381 1.17 3.95 7.32
CA LEU A 381 0.26 4.01 8.46
C LEU A 381 -0.08 5.45 8.86
N MET A 382 0.89 6.35 8.78
CA MET A 382 0.70 7.76 9.11
C MET A 382 -0.08 8.52 8.04
N GLY A 383 0.13 8.22 6.75
CA GLY A 383 -0.67 8.77 5.66
C GLY A 383 -2.15 8.40 5.73
N MET A 384 -2.51 7.34 6.49
CA MET A 384 -3.90 6.95 6.72
C MET A 384 -4.60 7.76 7.83
N ILE A 385 -3.86 8.54 8.64
CA ILE A 385 -4.42 9.33 9.73
C ILE A 385 -4.76 10.74 9.25
N PRO A 386 -6.02 11.20 9.34
CA PRO A 386 -6.43 12.52 8.89
C PRO A 386 -5.62 13.65 9.56
N GLY A 387 -5.05 14.56 8.77
CA GLY A 387 -4.32 15.73 9.25
C GLY A 387 -2.93 15.46 9.81
N MET A 388 -2.49 14.20 9.87
CA MET A 388 -1.16 13.82 10.32
C MET A 388 -0.09 14.20 9.28
N ASP A 389 -0.43 14.13 7.99
CA ASP A 389 0.42 14.56 6.87
C ASP A 389 0.94 16.00 7.06
N LYS A 390 0.09 16.89 7.60
CA LYS A 390 0.45 18.29 7.85
C LYS A 390 1.33 18.48 9.08
N ALA A 391 1.05 17.73 10.13
CA ALA A 391 1.82 17.81 11.39
C ALA A 391 3.24 17.29 11.20
N MET A 392 3.48 16.47 10.15
CA MET A 392 4.71 15.73 9.95
C MET A 392 5.45 16.03 8.63
N LYS A 393 5.06 17.08 7.91
CA LYS A 393 5.74 17.52 6.68
C LYS A 393 7.26 17.71 6.80
N ASN A 394 7.76 17.82 8.02
CA ASN A 394 9.18 18.02 8.32
C ASN A 394 9.80 16.83 9.08
N VAL A 395 9.20 15.64 9.04
CA VAL A 395 9.67 14.47 9.80
C VAL A 395 9.96 13.31 8.87
N GLU A 396 11.24 12.96 8.72
CA GLU A 396 11.65 11.70 8.11
C GLU A 396 11.30 10.54 9.05
N ILE A 397 10.27 9.79 8.69
CA ILE A 397 9.96 8.54 9.38
C ILE A 397 10.40 7.41 8.46
N SER A 398 11.65 6.98 8.65
CA SER A 398 12.10 5.73 8.06
C SER A 398 11.62 4.55 8.92
N ASP A 399 11.47 3.37 8.33
CA ASP A 399 11.27 2.11 9.07
C ASP A 399 12.39 1.89 10.09
N ASP A 400 13.51 2.61 9.92
CA ASP A 400 14.67 2.61 10.81
C ASP A 400 14.51 3.49 12.06
N ALA A 401 13.47 4.33 12.13
CA ALA A 401 13.24 5.22 13.27
C ALA A 401 13.15 4.49 14.63
N PHE A 402 12.77 3.22 14.60
CA PHE A 402 12.69 2.38 15.79
C PHE A 402 13.98 1.63 16.12
N LYS A 403 14.96 1.53 15.20
CA LYS A 403 16.23 0.82 15.44
C LYS A 403 16.96 1.31 16.70
N PRO A 404 17.11 2.64 16.95
CA PRO A 404 17.73 3.10 18.18
C PRO A 404 16.97 2.68 19.44
N ILE A 405 15.62 2.70 19.40
CA ILE A 405 14.77 2.29 20.52
C ILE A 405 14.92 0.80 20.80
N GLU A 406 14.90 -0.02 19.75
CA GLU A 406 15.13 -1.47 19.85
C GLU A 406 16.53 -1.77 20.39
N ALA A 407 17.56 -1.07 19.91
CA ALA A 407 18.92 -1.21 20.40
C ALA A 407 19.03 -0.86 21.89
N MET A 408 18.37 0.22 22.34
CA MET A 408 18.30 0.60 23.76
C MET A 408 17.66 -0.50 24.60
N ILE A 409 16.50 -1.03 24.21
CA ILE A 409 15.80 -2.08 24.94
C ILE A 409 16.58 -3.40 24.89
N ASN A 410 17.18 -3.75 23.74
CA ASN A 410 17.99 -4.97 23.61
C ASN A 410 19.29 -4.92 24.41
N SER A 411 19.81 -3.74 24.69
CA SER A 411 20.96 -3.51 25.56
C SER A 411 20.65 -3.60 27.05
N MET A 412 19.35 -3.70 27.43
CA MET A 412 18.91 -3.92 28.80
C MET A 412 18.92 -5.41 29.14
N THR A 413 19.24 -5.76 30.38
CA THR A 413 19.04 -7.11 30.89
C THR A 413 17.55 -7.45 31.04
N PRO A 414 17.17 -8.76 31.09
CA PRO A 414 15.78 -9.15 31.28
C PRO A 414 15.13 -8.52 32.54
N ALA A 415 15.88 -8.42 33.63
CA ALA A 415 15.40 -7.77 34.87
C ALA A 415 15.16 -6.26 34.70
N GLU A 416 16.02 -5.57 33.94
CA GLU A 416 15.86 -4.14 33.65
C GLU A 416 14.69 -3.87 32.70
N ARG A 417 14.44 -4.79 31.74
CA ARG A 417 13.27 -4.70 30.85
C ARG A 417 11.97 -4.86 31.61
N SER A 418 11.93 -5.80 32.56
CA SER A 418 10.72 -6.07 33.36
C SER A 418 10.50 -5.05 34.49
N ASN A 419 11.55 -4.36 34.94
CA ASN A 419 11.45 -3.37 36.00
C ASN A 419 12.25 -2.10 35.69
N PRO A 420 11.63 -1.11 35.06
CA PRO A 420 12.27 0.17 34.71
C PRO A 420 12.87 0.93 35.91
N ALA A 421 12.37 0.69 37.14
CA ALA A 421 12.87 1.36 38.35
C ALA A 421 14.32 0.98 38.73
N LEU A 422 14.84 -0.12 38.16
CA LEU A 422 16.22 -0.56 38.38
C LEU A 422 17.26 0.31 37.63
N LEU A 423 16.84 1.19 36.73
CA LEU A 423 17.74 1.96 35.86
C LEU A 423 18.40 3.13 36.58
N ASN A 424 19.51 2.87 37.23
CA ASN A 424 20.39 3.91 37.83
C ASN A 424 21.39 4.49 36.80
N GLY A 425 22.18 5.49 37.19
CA GLY A 425 23.11 6.20 36.31
C GLY A 425 24.13 5.28 35.64
N SER A 426 24.71 4.33 36.38
CA SER A 426 25.71 3.37 35.84
C SER A 426 25.08 2.45 34.77
N ARG A 427 23.87 1.91 35.04
CA ARG A 427 23.15 1.06 34.12
C ARG A 427 22.73 1.82 32.86
N LYS A 428 22.27 3.06 32.99
CA LYS A 428 21.95 3.93 31.86
C LYS A 428 23.17 4.16 30.97
N ASN A 429 24.35 4.44 31.55
CA ASN A 429 25.58 4.60 30.78
C ASN A 429 25.97 3.32 30.00
N ARG A 430 25.83 2.15 30.63
CA ARG A 430 26.08 0.86 29.98
C ARG A 430 25.14 0.61 28.81
N ILE A 431 23.84 0.86 29.02
CA ILE A 431 22.78 0.68 27.99
C ILE A 431 23.04 1.63 26.83
N ALA A 432 23.30 2.92 27.09
CA ALA A 432 23.56 3.91 26.04
C ALA A 432 24.79 3.51 25.19
N LYS A 433 25.88 3.07 25.85
CA LYS A 433 27.08 2.58 25.16
C LYS A 433 26.79 1.33 24.31
N GLY A 434 26.02 0.37 24.86
CA GLY A 434 25.64 -0.87 24.17
C GLY A 434 24.73 -0.65 22.98
N ALA A 435 23.87 0.36 23.05
CA ALA A 435 22.94 0.75 21.98
C ALA A 435 23.54 1.69 20.93
N GLY A 436 24.74 2.21 21.15
CA GLY A 436 25.38 3.19 20.25
C GLY A 436 24.68 4.56 20.27
N VAL A 437 23.99 4.93 21.36
CA VAL A 437 23.27 6.19 21.52
C VAL A 437 23.87 7.03 22.67
N THR A 438 23.53 8.31 22.69
CA THR A 438 23.94 9.20 23.78
C THR A 438 23.10 8.99 25.03
N ILE A 439 23.63 9.31 26.21
CA ILE A 439 22.88 9.27 27.47
C ILE A 439 21.66 10.20 27.45
N VAL A 440 21.73 11.29 26.68
CA VAL A 440 20.62 12.24 26.50
C VAL A 440 19.47 11.59 25.75
N GLU A 441 19.75 10.88 24.67
CA GLU A 441 18.77 10.14 23.88
C GLU A 441 18.10 9.03 24.71
N LEU A 442 18.89 8.27 25.46
CA LEU A 442 18.35 7.26 26.38
C LEU A 442 17.43 7.88 27.43
N ASN A 443 17.83 8.99 28.08
CA ASN A 443 16.98 9.66 29.06
C ASN A 443 15.71 10.23 28.43
N ARG A 444 15.75 10.74 27.21
CA ARG A 444 14.59 11.17 26.45
C ARG A 444 13.64 10.00 26.23
N PHE A 445 14.14 8.87 25.76
CA PHE A 445 13.35 7.64 25.55
C PHE A 445 12.67 7.18 26.86
N LEU A 446 13.41 7.10 27.97
CA LEU A 446 12.88 6.69 29.26
C LEU A 446 11.75 7.63 29.74
N LYS A 447 11.91 8.94 29.54
CA LYS A 447 10.88 9.94 29.87
C LYS A 447 9.62 9.76 29.00
N GLN A 448 9.80 9.51 27.70
CA GLN A 448 8.69 9.24 26.78
C GLN A 448 7.96 7.96 27.16
N PHE A 449 8.68 6.88 27.47
CA PHE A 449 8.09 5.63 27.95
C PHE A 449 7.23 5.84 29.19
N GLU A 450 7.73 6.58 30.18
CA GLU A 450 6.98 6.89 31.41
C GLU A 450 5.72 7.69 31.12
N GLN A 451 5.79 8.70 30.25
CA GLN A 451 4.64 9.50 29.83
C GLN A 451 3.59 8.65 29.12
N THR A 452 4.01 7.79 28.21
CA THR A 452 3.14 6.86 27.47
C THR A 452 2.44 5.89 28.43
N SER A 453 3.17 5.30 29.36
CA SER A 453 2.62 4.40 30.38
C SER A 453 1.57 5.08 31.27
N LYS A 454 1.86 6.30 31.74
CA LYS A 454 0.91 7.10 32.55
C LYS A 454 -0.37 7.42 31.78
N MET A 455 -0.25 7.72 30.50
CA MET A 455 -1.39 8.08 29.68
C MET A 455 -2.24 6.86 29.33
N MET A 456 -1.66 5.74 28.96
CA MET A 456 -2.39 4.48 28.75
C MET A 456 -3.22 4.11 29.99
N ARG A 457 -2.66 4.32 31.18
CA ARG A 457 -3.37 4.11 32.45
C ARG A 457 -4.56 5.03 32.61
N LYS A 458 -4.42 6.34 32.30
CA LYS A 458 -5.54 7.30 32.36
C LYS A 458 -6.68 6.91 31.42
N VAL A 459 -6.35 6.55 30.17
CA VAL A 459 -7.34 6.10 29.19
C VAL A 459 -8.10 4.87 29.68
N GLN A 460 -7.42 3.94 30.35
CA GLN A 460 -8.04 2.72 30.85
C GLN A 460 -8.91 2.98 32.10
N GLN A 461 -8.58 3.97 32.93
CA GLN A 461 -9.40 4.40 34.06
C GLN A 461 -10.68 5.10 33.60
N MET A 462 -10.64 5.89 32.53
CA MET A 462 -11.83 6.50 31.92
C MET A 462 -12.83 5.48 31.35
N LYS A 463 -12.38 4.27 31.03
CA LYS A 463 -13.25 3.17 30.57
C LYS A 463 -14.03 2.46 31.65
N ARG A 464 -13.58 2.54 32.88
CA ARG A 464 -14.24 1.85 34.01
C ARG A 464 -15.31 2.71 34.72
N LYS A 465 -15.42 3.97 34.34
CA LYS A 465 -16.52 4.86 34.69
C LYS A 465 -17.52 4.92 33.55
#